data_89e4a7c6c496a158c4370063e3bf7ad8
#
_entry.id   89e4a7c6c496a158c4370063e3bf7ad8
#
_cell.length_a   1.000
_cell.length_b   1.000
_cell.length_c   1.000
_cell.angle_alpha   90.00
_cell.angle_beta   90.00
_cell.angle_gamma   90.00
#
_symmetry.space_group_name_H-M   'P 1'
#
loop_
_entity.id
_entity.type
_entity.pdbx_description
1 polymer ?
#
loop_
_entity_poly.entity_id
_entity_poly.type
_entity_poly.pdbx_seq_one_letter_code
_entity_poly.pdbx_strand_id
1 'polypeptide(L)'
;MKVPQYREKLARTKTSGGGVLLQAQANPNAFGAMGMALSNIGDDIYKFGAEKYKIQATSDANELIPLFSAAIETHKINNQNLNNPLKAEQTVQALMKQTYKDYVSGKLRNPADNNPYLSSNLSKRLFSAKASEIVTKGILGWKKLNNAHIVEMNKINQQKIISDNNKIASNILATEEDRRTALYGNHSKSYVDIKNLNKKFKGMKTGMFPVLAANGTFNAKELTVMQNKSFEDIVLGISTSLVGSNRYRPKMVTEAIRQSINNPEILKKVDPILAKVWKSLDGKQRDSLLDKIRNMENDYK
;
A
#
# COMPACT_ATOMS: atom_id res chain seq x y z
N MET A 1 -31.57 -14.24 -27.70
CA MET A 1 -31.12 -15.51 -28.35
C MET A 1 -32.36 -16.40 -28.53
N LYS A 2 -32.75 -16.67 -29.78
CA LYS A 2 -33.84 -17.61 -30.05
C LYS A 2 -33.41 -19.00 -29.60
N VAL A 3 -34.23 -19.63 -28.77
CA VAL A 3 -34.03 -21.04 -28.39
C VAL A 3 -33.84 -21.84 -29.67
N PRO A 4 -32.77 -22.59 -29.86
CA PRO A 4 -32.53 -23.28 -31.12
C PRO A 4 -33.68 -24.26 -31.38
N GLN A 5 -34.03 -24.41 -32.66
CA GLN A 5 -35.07 -25.28 -33.25
C GLN A 5 -34.94 -26.78 -32.92
N TYR A 6 -34.36 -27.14 -31.79
CA TYR A 6 -34.13 -28.52 -31.37
C TYR A 6 -35.41 -29.27 -30.96
N ARG A 7 -36.44 -28.53 -30.50
CA ARG A 7 -37.73 -29.15 -30.15
C ARG A 7 -38.49 -29.66 -31.38
N GLU A 8 -38.38 -28.96 -32.49
CA GLU A 8 -39.03 -29.37 -33.72
C GLU A 8 -38.39 -30.59 -34.41
N LYS A 9 -37.04 -30.70 -34.32
CA LYS A 9 -36.33 -31.88 -34.89
C LYS A 9 -36.57 -33.17 -34.07
N LEU A 10 -36.70 -33.06 -32.75
CA LEU A 10 -37.04 -34.21 -31.88
C LEU A 10 -38.48 -34.68 -32.06
N ALA A 11 -39.42 -33.77 -32.34
CA ALA A 11 -40.81 -34.13 -32.64
C ALA A 11 -40.97 -34.84 -33.99
N ARG A 12 -40.15 -34.48 -35.01
CA ARG A 12 -40.19 -35.15 -36.34
C ARG A 12 -39.58 -36.54 -36.34
N THR A 13 -38.65 -36.85 -35.45
CA THR A 13 -38.05 -38.20 -35.36
C THR A 13 -38.99 -39.20 -34.68
N LYS A 14 -39.99 -38.76 -33.93
CA LYS A 14 -40.98 -39.65 -33.30
C LYS A 14 -42.02 -40.20 -34.27
N THR A 15 -42.22 -39.56 -35.41
CA THR A 15 -43.25 -39.98 -36.41
C THR A 15 -42.72 -40.93 -37.48
N SER A 16 -41.43 -41.13 -37.64
CA SER A 16 -40.90 -42.10 -38.61
C SER A 16 -40.62 -43.50 -38.04
N GLY A 17 -40.85 -43.70 -36.72
CA GLY A 17 -40.61 -44.97 -36.07
C GLY A 17 -41.77 -45.99 -36.10
N GLY A 18 -42.93 -45.58 -36.68
CA GLY A 18 -44.10 -46.44 -36.70
C GLY A 18 -44.03 -47.68 -37.65
N GLY A 19 -43.11 -47.63 -38.61
CA GLY A 19 -42.96 -48.76 -39.55
C GLY A 19 -42.03 -49.90 -39.09
N VAL A 20 -41.17 -49.63 -38.11
CA VAL A 20 -40.18 -50.61 -37.63
C VAL A 20 -40.73 -51.48 -36.53
N LEU A 21 -41.77 -51.04 -35.85
CA LEU A 21 -42.37 -51.78 -34.73
C LEU A 21 -43.16 -53.04 -35.17
N LEU A 22 -43.68 -53.05 -36.40
CA LEU A 22 -44.47 -54.19 -36.92
C LEU A 22 -43.62 -55.40 -37.34
N GLN A 23 -42.36 -55.23 -37.69
CA GLN A 23 -41.46 -56.37 -38.02
C GLN A 23 -40.75 -56.95 -36.80
N ALA A 24 -40.74 -56.28 -35.68
CA ALA A 24 -40.06 -56.75 -34.47
C ALA A 24 -40.90 -57.76 -33.67
N GLN A 25 -42.17 -57.96 -33.98
CA GLN A 25 -43.01 -58.95 -33.32
C GLN A 25 -42.64 -60.40 -33.63
N ALA A 26 -41.78 -60.64 -34.59
CA ALA A 26 -41.44 -62.03 -34.99
C ALA A 26 -40.15 -62.58 -34.36
N ASN A 27 -39.36 -61.79 -33.62
CA ASN A 27 -38.12 -62.29 -33.02
C ASN A 27 -37.85 -61.68 -31.60
N PRO A 28 -38.01 -62.48 -30.53
CA PRO A 28 -37.82 -62.00 -29.14
C PRO A 28 -36.42 -61.46 -28.88
N ASN A 29 -35.38 -61.94 -29.58
CA ASN A 29 -34.01 -61.47 -29.40
C ASN A 29 -33.79 -60.08 -30.02
N ALA A 30 -34.64 -59.69 -30.98
CA ALA A 30 -34.57 -58.32 -31.55
C ALA A 30 -35.07 -57.25 -30.56
N PHE A 31 -35.97 -57.58 -29.68
CA PHE A 31 -36.44 -56.68 -28.63
C PHE A 31 -35.37 -56.38 -27.57
N GLY A 32 -34.57 -57.37 -27.20
CA GLY A 32 -33.44 -57.20 -26.29
C GLY A 32 -32.35 -56.29 -26.90
N ALA A 33 -31.98 -56.54 -28.16
CA ALA A 33 -31.00 -55.71 -28.88
C ALA A 33 -31.50 -54.26 -29.09
N MET A 34 -32.78 -54.08 -29.38
CA MET A 34 -33.40 -52.77 -29.56
C MET A 34 -33.55 -52.01 -28.22
N GLY A 35 -33.85 -52.73 -27.15
CA GLY A 35 -33.86 -52.17 -25.79
C GLY A 35 -32.47 -51.69 -25.36
N MET A 36 -31.40 -52.46 -25.60
CA MET A 36 -30.01 -52.06 -25.36
C MET A 36 -29.58 -50.88 -26.25
N ALA A 37 -29.94 -50.88 -27.50
CA ALA A 37 -29.64 -49.74 -28.40
C ALA A 37 -30.36 -48.47 -27.99
N LEU A 38 -31.62 -48.54 -27.55
CA LEU A 38 -32.36 -47.39 -27.01
C LEU A 38 -31.81 -46.90 -25.66
N SER A 39 -31.34 -47.82 -24.81
CA SER A 39 -30.66 -47.47 -23.55
C SER A 39 -29.34 -46.74 -23.83
N ASN A 40 -28.52 -47.27 -24.72
CA ASN A 40 -27.26 -46.63 -25.11
C ASN A 40 -27.47 -45.25 -25.75
N ILE A 41 -28.49 -45.11 -26.61
CA ILE A 41 -28.88 -43.80 -27.18
C ILE A 41 -29.35 -42.85 -26.05
N GLY A 42 -30.10 -43.34 -25.07
CA GLY A 42 -30.53 -42.58 -23.90
C GLY A 42 -29.35 -42.10 -23.06
N ASP A 43 -28.40 -42.98 -22.81
CA ASP A 43 -27.17 -42.65 -22.08
C ASP A 43 -26.28 -41.63 -22.82
N ASP A 44 -26.15 -41.78 -24.15
CA ASP A 44 -25.39 -40.84 -24.96
C ASP A 44 -26.07 -39.48 -25.07
N ILE A 45 -27.38 -39.42 -25.18
CA ILE A 45 -28.15 -38.16 -25.10
C ILE A 45 -28.02 -37.52 -23.74
N TYR A 46 -28.04 -38.31 -22.65
CA TYR A 46 -27.85 -37.81 -21.29
C TYR A 46 -26.44 -37.26 -21.10
N LYS A 47 -25.40 -37.98 -21.50
CA LYS A 47 -24.00 -37.56 -21.47
C LYS A 47 -23.79 -36.26 -22.27
N PHE A 48 -24.30 -36.20 -23.48
CA PHE A 48 -24.22 -35.02 -24.33
C PHE A 48 -24.96 -33.83 -23.73
N GLY A 49 -26.11 -34.03 -23.14
CA GLY A 49 -26.85 -33.00 -22.40
C GLY A 49 -26.08 -32.47 -21.19
N ALA A 50 -25.47 -33.41 -20.42
CA ALA A 50 -24.65 -33.07 -19.26
C ALA A 50 -23.38 -32.30 -19.67
N GLU A 51 -22.72 -32.69 -20.76
CA GLU A 51 -21.55 -31.97 -21.29
C GLU A 51 -21.92 -30.55 -21.77
N LYS A 52 -22.99 -30.40 -22.54
CA LYS A 52 -23.49 -29.08 -22.97
C LYS A 52 -23.80 -28.19 -21.77
N TYR A 53 -24.47 -28.74 -20.77
CA TYR A 53 -24.79 -28.01 -19.55
C TYR A 53 -23.53 -27.55 -18.82
N LYS A 54 -22.50 -28.42 -18.73
CA LYS A 54 -21.22 -28.11 -18.14
C LYS A 54 -20.46 -27.01 -18.93
N ILE A 55 -20.44 -27.13 -20.26
CA ILE A 55 -19.81 -26.14 -21.15
C ILE A 55 -20.48 -24.77 -20.96
N GLN A 56 -21.81 -24.72 -20.98
CA GLN A 56 -22.55 -23.47 -20.80
C GLN A 56 -22.28 -22.86 -19.41
N ALA A 57 -22.34 -23.68 -18.35
CA ALA A 57 -22.06 -23.22 -17.00
C ALA A 57 -20.63 -22.67 -16.83
N THR A 58 -19.68 -23.29 -17.53
CA THR A 58 -18.28 -22.81 -17.54
C THR A 58 -18.14 -21.50 -18.30
N SER A 59 -18.82 -21.37 -19.44
CA SER A 59 -18.84 -20.12 -20.23
C SER A 59 -19.43 -18.98 -19.41
N ASP A 60 -20.60 -19.19 -18.81
CA ASP A 60 -21.26 -18.20 -17.95
C ASP A 60 -20.34 -17.71 -16.83
N ALA A 61 -19.67 -18.64 -16.15
CA ALA A 61 -18.74 -18.30 -15.08
C ALA A 61 -17.53 -17.52 -15.58
N ASN A 62 -16.95 -17.95 -16.70
CA ASN A 62 -15.76 -17.31 -17.29
C ASN A 62 -16.05 -15.91 -17.83
N GLU A 63 -17.25 -15.65 -18.34
CA GLU A 63 -17.66 -14.33 -18.82
C GLU A 63 -17.74 -13.31 -17.68
N LEU A 64 -18.19 -13.74 -16.49
CA LEU A 64 -18.36 -12.86 -15.34
C LEU A 64 -17.06 -12.61 -14.55
N ILE A 65 -16.07 -13.50 -14.61
CA ILE A 65 -14.81 -13.41 -13.88
C ILE A 65 -14.03 -12.11 -14.16
N PRO A 66 -13.84 -11.67 -15.43
CA PRO A 66 -13.15 -10.42 -15.73
C PRO A 66 -13.86 -9.20 -15.13
N LEU A 67 -15.18 -9.13 -15.22
CA LEU A 67 -15.98 -8.03 -14.68
C LEU A 67 -15.85 -7.98 -13.14
N PHE A 68 -15.91 -9.13 -12.50
CA PHE A 68 -15.71 -9.25 -11.08
C PHE A 68 -14.29 -8.84 -10.66
N SER A 69 -13.27 -9.30 -11.39
CA SER A 69 -11.87 -8.95 -11.14
C SER A 69 -11.64 -7.45 -11.25
N ALA A 70 -12.22 -6.80 -12.26
CA ALA A 70 -12.15 -5.35 -12.43
C ALA A 70 -12.82 -4.60 -11.27
N ALA A 71 -13.97 -5.06 -10.78
CA ALA A 71 -14.65 -4.48 -9.63
C ALA A 71 -13.80 -4.59 -8.34
N ILE A 72 -13.17 -5.73 -8.09
CA ILE A 72 -12.27 -5.95 -6.96
C ILE A 72 -11.03 -5.04 -7.06
N GLU A 73 -10.44 -4.91 -8.26
CA GLU A 73 -9.28 -4.03 -8.48
C GLU A 73 -9.66 -2.55 -8.30
N THR A 74 -10.84 -2.15 -8.73
CA THR A 74 -11.39 -0.79 -8.50
C THR A 74 -11.49 -0.48 -7.01
N HIS A 75 -12.01 -1.40 -6.20
CA HIS A 75 -12.04 -1.21 -4.74
C HIS A 75 -10.64 -1.09 -4.14
N LYS A 76 -9.68 -1.84 -4.65
CA LYS A 76 -8.29 -1.79 -4.22
C LYS A 76 -7.67 -0.43 -4.54
N ILE A 77 -7.87 0.09 -5.75
CA ILE A 77 -7.31 1.38 -6.20
C ILE A 77 -7.96 2.56 -5.45
N ASN A 78 -9.28 2.61 -5.39
CA ASN A 78 -10.01 3.74 -4.82
C ASN A 78 -9.81 3.90 -3.31
N ASN A 79 -9.28 2.88 -2.62
CA ASN A 79 -9.08 2.89 -1.18
C ASN A 79 -7.61 2.82 -0.77
N GLN A 80 -6.67 3.20 -1.64
CA GLN A 80 -5.23 3.18 -1.35
C GLN A 80 -4.79 4.28 -0.37
N ASN A 81 -5.50 5.40 -0.31
CA ASN A 81 -5.05 6.63 0.36
C ASN A 81 -5.94 7.02 1.56
N LEU A 82 -6.49 6.06 2.29
CA LEU A 82 -7.31 6.38 3.46
C LEU A 82 -6.45 6.74 4.67
N ASN A 83 -6.78 7.86 5.32
CA ASN A 83 -6.05 8.43 6.45
C ASN A 83 -6.03 7.54 7.72
N ASN A 84 -6.92 6.55 7.80
CA ASN A 84 -6.96 5.59 8.90
C ASN A 84 -6.80 4.16 8.38
N PRO A 85 -5.60 3.56 8.48
CA PRO A 85 -5.30 2.26 7.90
C PRO A 85 -6.16 1.10 8.39
N LEU A 86 -6.51 1.07 9.68
CA LEU A 86 -7.34 0.01 10.26
C LEU A 86 -8.79 0.10 9.80
N LYS A 87 -9.35 1.31 9.80
CA LYS A 87 -10.70 1.56 9.30
C LYS A 87 -10.78 1.31 7.79
N ALA A 88 -9.72 1.68 7.07
CA ALA A 88 -9.58 1.41 5.64
C ALA A 88 -9.61 -0.10 5.35
N GLU A 89 -8.88 -0.90 6.11
CA GLU A 89 -8.86 -2.35 5.95
C GLU A 89 -10.25 -2.96 6.13
N GLN A 90 -10.97 -2.58 7.18
CA GLN A 90 -12.32 -3.06 7.44
C GLN A 90 -13.28 -2.66 6.30
N THR A 91 -13.19 -1.42 5.84
CA THR A 91 -14.03 -0.90 4.75
C THR A 91 -13.77 -1.66 3.45
N VAL A 92 -12.51 -1.83 3.04
CA VAL A 92 -12.16 -2.53 1.81
C VAL A 92 -12.54 -4.00 1.86
N GLN A 93 -12.33 -4.67 2.98
CA GLN A 93 -12.79 -6.05 3.15
C GLN A 93 -14.32 -6.17 3.06
N ALA A 94 -15.06 -5.24 3.66
CA ALA A 94 -16.51 -5.22 3.59
C ALA A 94 -17.00 -4.98 2.15
N LEU A 95 -16.42 -4.02 1.44
CA LEU A 95 -16.74 -3.73 0.04
C LEU A 95 -16.47 -4.94 -0.87
N MET A 96 -15.31 -5.56 -0.77
CA MET A 96 -14.97 -6.71 -1.59
C MET A 96 -15.86 -7.92 -1.29
N LYS A 97 -16.20 -8.15 -0.02
CA LYS A 97 -17.16 -9.20 0.38
C LYS A 97 -18.58 -8.91 -0.09
N GLN A 98 -18.99 -7.65 -0.06
CA GLN A 98 -20.31 -7.26 -0.58
C GLN A 98 -20.38 -7.45 -2.10
N THR A 99 -19.37 -6.99 -2.83
CA THR A 99 -19.25 -7.22 -4.28
C THR A 99 -19.31 -8.71 -4.60
N TYR A 100 -18.59 -9.55 -3.85
CA TYR A 100 -18.68 -11.00 -4.02
C TYR A 100 -20.11 -11.52 -3.84
N LYS A 101 -20.82 -11.09 -2.79
CA LYS A 101 -22.23 -11.50 -2.56
C LYS A 101 -23.14 -11.06 -3.70
N ASP A 102 -22.96 -9.83 -4.19
CA ASP A 102 -23.81 -9.29 -5.26
C ASP A 102 -23.63 -10.09 -6.56
N TYR A 103 -22.41 -10.44 -6.90
CA TYR A 103 -22.09 -11.22 -8.09
C TYR A 103 -22.56 -12.70 -7.96
N VAL A 104 -22.34 -13.34 -6.82
CA VAL A 104 -22.75 -14.74 -6.59
C VAL A 104 -24.27 -14.88 -6.47
N SER A 105 -24.98 -13.83 -6.05
CA SER A 105 -26.44 -13.87 -5.91
C SER A 105 -27.15 -14.19 -7.23
N GLY A 106 -26.49 -14.00 -8.38
CA GLY A 106 -27.07 -14.19 -9.70
C GLY A 106 -28.10 -13.13 -10.08
N LYS A 107 -28.09 -11.98 -9.37
CA LYS A 107 -28.97 -10.83 -9.70
C LYS A 107 -28.43 -9.98 -10.82
N LEU A 108 -27.13 -10.09 -11.10
CA LEU A 108 -26.49 -9.36 -12.22
C LEU A 108 -26.96 -9.93 -13.54
N ARG A 109 -27.35 -9.03 -14.43
CA ARG A 109 -27.86 -9.34 -15.75
C ARG A 109 -26.93 -8.82 -16.82
N ASN A 110 -26.77 -9.58 -17.88
CA ASN A 110 -26.03 -9.16 -19.06
C ASN A 110 -26.82 -8.02 -19.73
N PRO A 111 -26.22 -6.85 -19.93
CA PRO A 111 -26.91 -5.72 -20.55
C PRO A 111 -27.31 -5.97 -22.01
N ALA A 112 -26.69 -6.94 -22.70
CA ALA A 112 -26.99 -7.24 -24.09
C ALA A 112 -28.32 -8.00 -24.29
N ASP A 113 -28.70 -8.88 -23.33
CA ASP A 113 -29.85 -9.76 -23.48
C ASP A 113 -30.74 -9.82 -22.22
N ASN A 114 -30.39 -9.07 -21.19
CA ASN A 114 -31.05 -9.01 -19.88
C ASN A 114 -31.16 -10.37 -19.17
N ASN A 115 -30.37 -11.38 -19.59
CA ASN A 115 -30.31 -12.68 -18.93
C ASN A 115 -29.37 -12.62 -17.71
N PRO A 116 -29.61 -13.44 -16.65
CA PRO A 116 -28.66 -13.54 -15.57
C PRO A 116 -27.33 -14.12 -16.08
N TYR A 117 -26.20 -13.50 -15.72
CA TYR A 117 -24.87 -14.02 -16.09
C TYR A 117 -24.67 -15.45 -15.59
N LEU A 118 -25.15 -15.76 -14.39
CA LEU A 118 -25.07 -17.10 -13.81
C LEU A 118 -26.43 -17.81 -13.93
N SER A 119 -26.63 -18.47 -15.04
CA SER A 119 -27.90 -19.10 -15.41
C SER A 119 -28.23 -20.36 -14.61
N SER A 120 -27.26 -21.00 -13.98
CA SER A 120 -27.41 -22.30 -13.32
C SER A 120 -26.69 -22.39 -11.98
N ASN A 121 -27.09 -23.38 -11.15
CA ASN A 121 -26.41 -23.68 -9.90
C ASN A 121 -24.95 -24.09 -10.11
N LEU A 122 -24.64 -24.75 -11.24
CA LEU A 122 -23.28 -25.13 -11.59
C LEU A 122 -22.43 -23.90 -11.93
N SER A 123 -22.96 -22.99 -12.77
CA SER A 123 -22.25 -21.74 -13.10
C SER A 123 -21.99 -20.89 -11.84
N LYS A 124 -22.95 -20.82 -10.91
CA LYS A 124 -22.76 -20.14 -9.61
C LYS A 124 -21.65 -20.78 -8.77
N ARG A 125 -21.57 -22.11 -8.72
CA ARG A 125 -20.51 -22.81 -7.97
C ARG A 125 -19.14 -22.60 -8.59
N LEU A 126 -19.02 -22.70 -9.91
CA LEU A 126 -17.77 -22.49 -10.63
C LEU A 126 -17.27 -21.04 -10.46
N PHE A 127 -18.16 -20.08 -10.64
CA PHE A 127 -17.85 -18.68 -10.40
C PHE A 127 -17.46 -18.42 -8.96
N SER A 128 -18.23 -18.93 -7.98
CA SER A 128 -17.97 -18.72 -6.55
C SER A 128 -16.59 -19.20 -6.12
N ALA A 129 -16.14 -20.35 -6.61
CA ALA A 129 -14.80 -20.86 -6.33
C ALA A 129 -13.71 -19.90 -6.80
N LYS A 130 -13.79 -19.44 -8.07
CA LYS A 130 -12.86 -18.47 -8.64
C LYS A 130 -12.96 -17.10 -7.99
N ALA A 131 -14.16 -16.60 -7.77
CA ALA A 131 -14.41 -15.30 -7.15
C ALA A 131 -13.87 -15.22 -5.72
N SER A 132 -13.98 -16.30 -4.94
CA SER A 132 -13.40 -16.38 -3.59
C SER A 132 -11.86 -16.24 -3.63
N GLU A 133 -11.20 -16.87 -4.59
CA GLU A 133 -9.76 -16.73 -4.81
C GLU A 133 -9.39 -15.28 -5.16
N ILE A 134 -10.16 -14.64 -6.06
CA ILE A 134 -9.94 -13.26 -6.50
C ILE A 134 -10.10 -12.29 -5.31
N VAL A 135 -11.14 -12.46 -4.49
CA VAL A 135 -11.33 -11.64 -3.27
C VAL A 135 -10.16 -11.79 -2.31
N THR A 136 -9.74 -13.03 -2.07
CA THR A 136 -8.60 -13.29 -1.17
C THR A 136 -7.32 -12.63 -1.68
N LYS A 137 -7.01 -12.79 -2.97
CA LYS A 137 -5.86 -12.13 -3.62
C LYS A 137 -6.00 -10.60 -3.60
N GLY A 138 -7.21 -10.08 -3.82
CA GLY A 138 -7.51 -8.65 -3.75
C GLY A 138 -7.24 -8.06 -2.37
N ILE A 139 -7.73 -8.71 -1.31
CA ILE A 139 -7.51 -8.29 0.08
C ILE A 139 -6.02 -8.33 0.42
N LEU A 140 -5.32 -9.41 0.08
CA LEU A 140 -3.88 -9.54 0.34
C LEU A 140 -3.07 -8.50 -0.43
N GLY A 141 -3.40 -8.25 -1.70
CA GLY A 141 -2.78 -7.23 -2.52
C GLY A 141 -3.00 -5.83 -1.96
N TRP A 142 -4.22 -5.51 -1.54
CA TRP A 142 -4.53 -4.25 -0.88
C TRP A 142 -3.76 -4.07 0.44
N LYS A 143 -3.68 -5.12 1.28
CA LYS A 143 -2.90 -5.09 2.53
C LYS A 143 -1.42 -4.77 2.29
N LYS A 144 -0.81 -5.35 1.26
CA LYS A 144 0.59 -5.05 0.89
C LYS A 144 0.77 -3.58 0.51
N LEU A 145 -0.13 -3.04 -0.32
CA LEU A 145 -0.09 -1.63 -0.74
C LEU A 145 -0.34 -0.69 0.44
N ASN A 146 -1.34 -0.99 1.28
CA ASN A 146 -1.66 -0.20 2.45
C ASN A 146 -0.52 -0.20 3.46
N ASN A 147 0.12 -1.34 3.72
CA ASN A 147 1.28 -1.43 4.61
C ASN A 147 2.46 -0.61 4.06
N ALA A 148 2.73 -0.66 2.75
CA ALA A 148 3.76 0.17 2.13
C ALA A 148 3.45 1.66 2.29
N HIS A 149 2.19 2.06 2.09
CA HIS A 149 1.75 3.44 2.30
C HIS A 149 1.89 3.89 3.77
N ILE A 150 1.51 3.03 4.74
CA ILE A 150 1.69 3.30 6.17
C ILE A 150 3.16 3.53 6.51
N VAL A 151 4.04 2.67 6.01
CA VAL A 151 5.50 2.81 6.22
C VAL A 151 5.99 4.13 5.66
N GLU A 152 5.57 4.50 4.45
CA GLU A 152 5.96 5.76 3.81
C GLU A 152 5.43 6.98 4.56
N MET A 153 4.16 6.98 4.98
CA MET A 153 3.57 8.04 5.79
C MET A 153 4.28 8.18 7.14
N ASN A 154 4.66 7.07 7.77
CA ASN A 154 5.45 7.09 8.99
C ASN A 154 6.83 7.72 8.75
N LYS A 155 7.51 7.40 7.63
CA LYS A 155 8.78 8.03 7.25
C LYS A 155 8.62 9.55 7.10
N ILE A 156 7.61 9.99 6.37
CA ILE A 156 7.32 11.43 6.16
C ILE A 156 7.07 12.12 7.50
N ASN A 157 6.24 11.55 8.37
CA ASN A 157 5.94 12.12 9.67
C ASN A 157 7.18 12.22 10.56
N GLN A 158 8.04 11.21 10.54
CA GLN A 158 9.29 11.20 11.30
C GLN A 158 10.29 12.23 10.77
N GLN A 159 10.41 12.38 9.44
CA GLN A 159 11.22 13.42 8.81
C GLN A 159 10.71 14.81 9.15
N LYS A 160 9.39 15.01 9.20
CA LYS A 160 8.78 16.27 9.63
C LYS A 160 9.13 16.60 11.09
N ILE A 161 9.03 15.64 12.01
CA ILE A 161 9.40 15.84 13.42
C ILE A 161 10.88 16.25 13.52
N ILE A 162 11.78 15.58 12.78
CA ILE A 162 13.20 15.93 12.74
C ILE A 162 13.39 17.35 12.23
N SER A 163 12.71 17.71 11.13
CA SER A 163 12.80 19.07 10.56
C SER A 163 12.29 20.15 11.52
N ASP A 164 11.15 19.90 12.20
CA ASP A 164 10.59 20.85 13.16
C ASP A 164 11.50 21.02 14.38
N ASN A 165 12.10 19.94 14.87
CA ASN A 165 13.12 20.01 15.91
C ASN A 165 14.36 20.78 15.45
N ASN A 166 14.81 20.61 14.19
CA ASN A 166 15.94 21.38 13.64
C ASN A 166 15.64 22.89 13.64
N LYS A 167 14.41 23.28 13.23
CA LYS A 167 13.98 24.68 13.25
C LYS A 167 14.00 25.26 14.66
N ILE A 168 13.51 24.52 15.68
CA ILE A 168 13.55 24.96 17.07
C ILE A 168 15.00 25.07 17.56
N ALA A 169 15.84 24.07 17.29
CA ALA A 169 17.24 24.05 17.71
C ALA A 169 18.05 25.21 17.09
N SER A 170 17.71 25.61 15.87
CA SER A 170 18.37 26.69 15.14
C SER A 170 17.80 28.08 15.43
N ASN A 171 16.65 28.20 16.06
CA ASN A 171 16.02 29.48 16.37
C ASN A 171 16.69 30.15 17.56
N ILE A 172 17.53 31.19 17.33
CA ILE A 172 18.24 31.91 18.39
C ILE A 172 17.32 32.73 19.30
N LEU A 173 16.06 32.95 18.93
CA LEU A 173 15.07 33.62 19.75
C LEU A 173 14.37 32.68 20.73
N ALA A 174 14.47 31.36 20.50
CA ALA A 174 13.97 30.36 21.44
C ALA A 174 14.92 30.26 22.67
N THR A 175 14.38 29.77 23.80
CA THR A 175 15.21 29.55 24.98
C THR A 175 16.30 28.51 24.71
N GLU A 176 17.43 28.60 25.40
CA GLU A 176 18.49 27.59 25.28
C GLU A 176 17.98 26.20 25.64
N GLU A 177 17.07 26.10 26.61
CA GLU A 177 16.46 24.86 27.04
C GLU A 177 15.60 24.24 25.94
N ASP A 178 14.74 25.01 25.26
CA ASP A 178 13.91 24.52 24.14
C ASP A 178 14.79 24.06 22.98
N ARG A 179 15.81 24.84 22.64
CA ARG A 179 16.77 24.53 21.57
C ARG A 179 17.56 23.26 21.89
N ARG A 180 18.03 23.11 23.13
CA ARG A 180 18.74 21.93 23.59
C ARG A 180 17.82 20.72 23.58
N THR A 181 16.58 20.88 24.02
CA THR A 181 15.54 19.86 24.01
C THR A 181 15.28 19.35 22.59
N ALA A 182 15.15 20.26 21.63
CA ALA A 182 14.93 19.91 20.22
C ALA A 182 16.14 19.16 19.61
N LEU A 183 17.37 19.64 19.88
CA LEU A 183 18.59 18.97 19.42
C LEU A 183 18.67 17.53 19.96
N TYR A 184 18.48 17.35 21.26
CA TYR A 184 18.53 16.03 21.89
C TYR A 184 17.35 15.14 21.49
N GLY A 185 16.18 15.74 21.25
CA GLY A 185 15.01 15.04 20.71
C GLY A 185 15.28 14.35 19.39
N ASN A 186 16.23 14.85 18.58
CA ASN A 186 16.68 14.19 17.38
C ASN A 186 17.89 13.27 17.62
N HIS A 187 18.92 13.73 18.31
CA HIS A 187 20.26 13.15 18.27
C HIS A 187 20.71 12.43 19.54
N SER A 188 20.02 12.53 20.67
CA SER A 188 20.48 11.90 21.91
C SER A 188 20.51 10.40 21.81
N LYS A 189 21.65 9.81 22.22
CA LYS A 189 21.84 8.36 22.35
C LYS A 189 21.55 7.85 23.77
N SER A 190 21.38 8.75 24.74
CA SER A 190 21.30 8.44 26.15
C SER A 190 19.97 8.89 26.75
N TYR A 191 19.36 7.99 27.54
CA TYR A 191 18.17 8.29 28.32
C TYR A 191 18.39 9.42 29.35
N VAL A 192 19.59 9.52 29.89
CA VAL A 192 19.95 10.53 30.91
C VAL A 192 19.87 11.94 30.32
N ASP A 193 20.32 12.10 29.07
CA ASP A 193 20.25 13.40 28.36
C ASP A 193 18.82 13.86 28.13
N ILE A 194 17.90 12.92 27.92
CA ILE A 194 16.48 13.19 27.66
C ILE A 194 15.70 13.35 28.98
N LYS A 195 16.03 12.57 30.00
CA LYS A 195 15.37 12.65 31.33
C LYS A 195 15.54 14.04 31.96
N ASN A 196 16.70 14.63 31.76
CA ASN A 196 17.01 15.97 32.25
C ASN A 196 16.39 17.10 31.44
N LEU A 197 15.88 16.80 30.24
CA LEU A 197 15.35 17.76 29.26
C LEU A 197 13.85 17.92 29.30
N ASN A 198 13.11 17.16 30.18
CA ASN A 198 11.79 17.55 30.34
C ASN A 198 10.56 16.69 30.05
N LYS A 199 9.48 17.19 30.60
CA LYS A 199 8.07 16.80 30.50
C LYS A 199 7.52 16.64 29.08
N LYS A 200 8.09 17.32 28.08
CA LYS A 200 7.70 17.21 26.66
C LYS A 200 8.03 15.86 26.00
N PHE A 201 9.05 15.16 26.49
CA PHE A 201 9.48 13.85 25.97
C PHE A 201 9.17 12.69 26.93
N LYS A 202 8.09 12.82 27.71
CA LYS A 202 7.62 11.75 28.57
C LYS A 202 7.47 10.45 27.77
N GLY A 203 8.31 9.47 28.08
CA GLY A 203 8.29 8.15 27.45
C GLY A 203 9.35 7.89 26.37
N MET A 204 10.04 8.89 25.86
CA MET A 204 11.17 8.66 24.95
C MET A 204 12.44 8.37 25.74
N LYS A 205 13.06 7.23 25.48
CA LYS A 205 14.33 6.82 26.12
C LYS A 205 15.56 7.34 25.39
N THR A 206 15.41 7.67 24.11
CA THR A 206 16.48 8.15 23.21
C THR A 206 15.89 9.14 22.22
N GLY A 207 16.74 9.86 21.47
CA GLY A 207 16.32 10.74 20.40
C GLY A 207 15.75 9.98 19.19
N MET A 208 15.19 10.72 18.23
CA MET A 208 14.50 10.17 17.07
C MET A 208 15.43 9.27 16.23
N PHE A 209 16.67 9.70 15.93
CA PHE A 209 17.59 8.90 15.12
C PHE A 209 17.92 7.53 15.71
N PRO A 210 18.25 7.39 17.01
CA PRO A 210 18.38 6.07 17.62
C PRO A 210 17.11 5.21 17.57
N VAL A 211 15.92 5.81 17.71
CA VAL A 211 14.65 5.09 17.58
C VAL A 211 14.46 4.58 16.16
N LEU A 212 14.74 5.41 15.14
CA LEU A 212 14.63 5.02 13.73
C LEU A 212 15.61 3.89 13.37
N ALA A 213 16.82 3.94 13.94
CA ALA A 213 17.81 2.87 13.77
C ALA A 213 17.32 1.55 14.37
N ALA A 214 16.77 1.59 15.59
CA ALA A 214 16.27 0.41 16.29
C ALA A 214 15.04 -0.22 15.60
N ASN A 215 14.18 0.60 15.00
CA ASN A 215 12.94 0.15 14.35
C ASN A 215 13.15 -0.32 12.90
N GLY A 216 14.34 -0.17 12.33
CA GLY A 216 14.64 -0.55 10.94
C GLY A 216 13.82 0.20 9.87
N THR A 217 13.24 1.37 10.23
CA THR A 217 12.42 2.19 9.31
C THR A 217 13.26 2.74 8.16
N PHE A 218 14.52 3.03 8.43
CA PHE A 218 15.51 3.48 7.46
C PHE A 218 16.74 2.59 7.53
N ASN A 219 17.43 2.42 6.42
CA ASN A 219 18.72 1.73 6.44
C ASN A 219 19.82 2.63 7.05
N ALA A 220 20.93 2.03 7.46
CA ALA A 220 22.03 2.74 8.13
C ALA A 220 22.59 3.91 7.30
N LYS A 221 22.66 3.76 5.97
CA LYS A 221 23.16 4.81 5.06
C LYS A 221 22.17 5.99 5.00
N GLU A 222 20.89 5.71 4.88
CA GLU A 222 19.83 6.74 4.90
C GLU A 222 19.86 7.52 6.21
N LEU A 223 19.97 6.82 7.35
CA LEU A 223 20.05 7.46 8.67
C LEU A 223 21.27 8.36 8.79
N THR A 224 22.43 7.91 8.32
CA THR A 224 23.66 8.73 8.36
C THR A 224 23.50 9.99 7.53
N VAL A 225 22.94 9.89 6.33
CA VAL A 225 22.67 11.07 5.47
C VAL A 225 21.69 12.02 6.15
N MET A 226 20.61 11.50 6.74
CA MET A 226 19.62 12.33 7.45
C MET A 226 20.20 13.00 8.71
N GLN A 227 21.04 12.30 9.48
CA GLN A 227 21.71 12.87 10.64
C GLN A 227 22.65 14.02 10.24
N ASN A 228 23.46 13.79 9.23
CA ASN A 228 24.39 14.78 8.71
C ASN A 228 23.66 16.02 8.22
N LYS A 229 22.60 15.83 7.43
CA LYS A 229 21.74 16.91 6.98
C LYS A 229 21.08 17.66 8.14
N SER A 230 20.61 16.97 9.16
CA SER A 230 20.05 17.60 10.36
C SER A 230 21.06 18.51 11.07
N PHE A 231 22.29 18.06 11.22
CA PHE A 231 23.34 18.92 11.78
C PHE A 231 23.65 20.11 10.91
N GLU A 232 23.76 19.92 9.59
CA GLU A 232 23.95 21.03 8.62
C GLU A 232 22.82 22.06 8.73
N ASP A 233 21.55 21.62 8.72
CA ASP A 233 20.38 22.50 8.81
C ASP A 233 20.40 23.34 10.10
N ILE A 234 20.80 22.73 11.23
CA ILE A 234 20.91 23.44 12.50
C ILE A 234 22.02 24.48 12.46
N VAL A 235 23.21 24.12 11.96
CA VAL A 235 24.36 25.06 11.85
C VAL A 235 24.03 26.23 10.94
N LEU A 236 23.49 25.96 9.76
CA LEU A 236 23.11 26.99 8.81
C LEU A 236 21.98 27.87 9.36
N GLY A 237 20.96 27.27 9.99
CA GLY A 237 19.85 27.99 10.59
C GLY A 237 20.30 28.91 11.73
N ILE A 238 21.22 28.48 12.61
CA ILE A 238 21.80 29.32 13.66
C ILE A 238 22.61 30.47 13.01
N SER A 239 23.47 30.16 12.04
CA SER A 239 24.31 31.13 11.36
C SER A 239 23.47 32.20 10.66
N THR A 240 22.43 31.78 9.92
CA THR A 240 21.48 32.70 9.28
C THR A 240 20.76 33.58 10.31
N SER A 241 20.30 32.98 11.42
CA SER A 241 19.62 33.73 12.48
C SER A 241 20.53 34.74 13.20
N LEU A 242 21.79 34.38 13.41
CA LEU A 242 22.81 35.32 13.99
C LEU A 242 23.07 36.49 13.08
N VAL A 243 23.20 36.23 11.78
CA VAL A 243 23.41 37.27 10.76
C VAL A 243 22.16 38.14 10.59
N GLY A 244 20.99 37.50 10.44
CA GLY A 244 19.72 38.22 10.26
C GLY A 244 19.27 39.03 11.49
N SER A 245 19.76 38.69 12.70
CA SER A 245 19.53 39.51 13.89
C SER A 245 20.47 40.71 14.02
N ASN A 246 21.33 40.97 13.05
CA ASN A 246 22.40 41.98 13.05
C ASN A 246 23.41 41.84 14.23
N ARG A 247 23.40 40.70 14.92
CA ARG A 247 24.35 40.47 16.01
C ARG A 247 25.74 40.14 15.51
N TYR A 248 25.81 39.45 14.36
CA TYR A 248 27.07 39.03 13.76
C TYR A 248 27.01 39.17 12.23
N ARG A 249 28.12 39.58 11.64
CA ARG A 249 28.31 39.47 10.16
C ARG A 249 28.73 38.02 9.82
N PRO A 250 28.45 37.50 8.61
CA PRO A 250 28.86 36.15 8.21
C PRO A 250 30.36 35.90 8.44
N LYS A 251 31.22 36.86 8.15
CA LYS A 251 32.67 36.81 8.40
C LYS A 251 33.01 36.58 9.89
N MET A 252 32.28 37.21 10.79
CA MET A 252 32.50 37.04 12.25
C MET A 252 32.10 35.64 12.72
N VAL A 253 31.01 35.09 12.20
CA VAL A 253 30.58 33.73 12.49
C VAL A 253 31.61 32.72 11.97
N THR A 254 32.07 32.89 10.73
CA THR A 254 33.12 32.08 10.12
C THR A 254 34.42 32.12 10.91
N GLU A 255 34.84 33.31 11.33
CA GLU A 255 36.06 33.50 12.11
C GLU A 255 35.95 32.88 13.50
N ALA A 256 34.80 33.06 14.21
CA ALA A 256 34.55 32.42 15.48
C ALA A 256 34.61 30.90 15.38
N ILE A 257 34.07 30.32 14.29
CA ILE A 257 34.16 28.88 14.03
C ILE A 257 35.62 28.46 13.83
N ARG A 258 36.40 29.16 13.02
CA ARG A 258 37.81 28.85 12.79
C ARG A 258 38.65 28.94 14.07
N GLN A 259 38.46 29.99 14.85
CA GLN A 259 39.15 30.17 16.12
C GLN A 259 38.75 29.09 17.13
N SER A 260 37.52 28.54 17.05
CA SER A 260 37.07 27.48 17.91
C SER A 260 37.80 26.14 17.74
N ILE A 261 38.52 25.96 16.62
CA ILE A 261 39.40 24.79 16.43
C ILE A 261 40.44 24.72 17.55
N ASN A 262 41.02 25.88 17.88
CA ASN A 262 42.05 26.03 18.91
C ASN A 262 41.45 26.38 20.30
N ASN A 263 40.25 26.99 20.33
CA ASN A 263 39.60 27.39 21.56
C ASN A 263 38.06 27.16 21.47
N PRO A 264 37.57 26.00 21.85
CA PRO A 264 36.14 25.65 21.76
C PRO A 264 35.20 26.60 22.52
N GLU A 265 35.69 27.33 23.53
CA GLU A 265 34.88 28.26 24.34
C GLU A 265 34.48 29.51 23.54
N ILE A 266 35.23 29.88 22.47
CA ILE A 266 34.86 30.99 21.60
C ILE A 266 33.51 30.74 20.96
N LEU A 267 33.33 29.56 20.33
CA LEU A 267 32.08 29.24 19.66
C LEU A 267 30.91 29.06 20.65
N LYS A 268 31.19 28.58 21.85
CA LYS A 268 30.20 28.46 22.92
C LYS A 268 29.70 29.83 23.39
N LYS A 269 30.55 30.86 23.39
CA LYS A 269 30.14 32.26 23.69
C LYS A 269 29.27 32.85 22.58
N VAL A 270 29.48 32.46 21.31
CA VAL A 270 28.63 32.89 20.18
C VAL A 270 27.26 32.20 20.26
N ASP A 271 27.25 30.89 20.36
CA ASP A 271 26.03 30.08 20.52
C ASP A 271 26.37 28.69 21.06
N PRO A 272 25.80 28.29 22.23
CA PRO A 272 26.10 27.00 22.86
C PRO A 272 25.64 25.80 22.03
N ILE A 273 24.54 25.92 21.28
CA ILE A 273 24.03 24.84 20.43
C ILE A 273 24.91 24.66 19.21
N LEU A 274 25.32 25.77 18.56
CA LEU A 274 26.28 25.76 17.47
C LEU A 274 27.59 25.07 17.89
N ALA A 275 28.14 25.41 19.04
CA ALA A 275 29.36 24.80 19.56
C ALA A 275 29.21 23.28 19.74
N LYS A 276 28.04 22.83 20.20
CA LYS A 276 27.76 21.42 20.44
C LYS A 276 27.60 20.65 19.14
N VAL A 277 26.82 21.18 18.19
CA VAL A 277 26.59 20.56 16.88
C VAL A 277 27.89 20.52 16.07
N TRP A 278 28.69 21.60 16.12
CA TRP A 278 29.96 21.68 15.43
C TRP A 278 30.94 20.55 15.79
N LYS A 279 30.96 20.17 17.07
CA LYS A 279 31.76 19.04 17.55
C LYS A 279 31.34 17.69 16.96
N SER A 280 30.08 17.56 16.57
CA SER A 280 29.51 16.31 16.05
C SER A 280 29.76 16.13 14.54
N LEU A 281 30.23 17.17 13.85
CA LEU A 281 30.53 17.14 12.42
C LEU A 281 31.93 16.59 12.13
N ASP A 282 32.07 15.89 11.02
CA ASP A 282 33.40 15.50 10.51
C ASP A 282 34.11 16.66 9.79
N GLY A 283 35.39 16.44 9.41
CA GLY A 283 36.21 17.49 8.78
C GLY A 283 35.62 17.99 7.48
N LYS A 284 35.13 17.09 6.59
CA LYS A 284 34.55 17.47 5.30
C LYS A 284 33.27 18.25 5.45
N GLN A 285 32.42 17.87 6.41
CA GLN A 285 31.20 18.59 6.73
C GLN A 285 31.49 19.98 7.26
N ARG A 286 32.49 20.13 8.13
CA ARG A 286 32.93 21.45 8.66
C ARG A 286 33.42 22.36 7.56
N ASP A 287 34.26 21.84 6.64
CA ASP A 287 34.78 22.63 5.52
C ASP A 287 33.65 23.10 4.58
N SER A 288 32.76 22.20 4.21
CA SER A 288 31.59 22.50 3.37
C SER A 288 30.69 23.57 4.01
N LEU A 289 30.45 23.45 5.32
CA LEU A 289 29.63 24.44 6.04
C LEU A 289 30.29 25.79 6.18
N LEU A 290 31.61 25.84 6.41
CA LEU A 290 32.38 27.10 6.43
C LEU A 290 32.25 27.84 5.10
N ASP A 291 32.31 27.13 3.99
CA ASP A 291 32.15 27.73 2.67
C ASP A 291 30.72 28.25 2.45
N LYS A 292 29.70 27.47 2.88
CA LYS A 292 28.30 27.91 2.80
C LYS A 292 28.03 29.15 3.65
N ILE A 293 28.57 29.23 4.88
CA ILE A 293 28.41 30.38 5.76
C ILE A 293 29.13 31.60 5.19
N ARG A 294 30.34 31.39 4.60
CA ARG A 294 31.08 32.47 3.95
C ARG A 294 30.31 33.05 2.76
N ASN A 295 29.68 32.19 1.96
CA ASN A 295 28.92 32.65 0.80
C ASN A 295 27.67 33.44 1.17
N MET A 296 27.14 33.33 2.40
CA MET A 296 26.07 34.20 2.89
C MET A 296 26.46 35.69 2.88
N GLU A 297 27.78 36.03 2.87
CA GLU A 297 28.21 37.43 2.74
C GLU A 297 27.77 38.07 1.41
N ASN A 298 27.65 37.26 0.35
CA ASN A 298 27.26 37.75 -0.97
C ASN A 298 25.77 38.09 -1.05
N ASP A 299 24.96 37.45 -0.22
CA ASP A 299 23.51 37.65 -0.17
C ASP A 299 23.10 38.83 0.73
N TYR A 300 24.05 39.38 1.51
CA TYR A 300 23.86 40.50 2.45
C TYR A 300 24.57 41.80 2.01
N LYS A 301 25.12 41.82 0.81
CA LYS A 301 25.65 43.05 0.17
C LYS A 301 24.58 43.71 -0.70
#